data_15665a0984c87a04d12f1dedd6905ded
#
_entry.id   15665a0984c87a04d12f1dedd6905ded
#
_cell.length_a   1.000
_cell.length_b   1.000
_cell.length_c   1.000
_cell.angle_alpha   90.00
_cell.angle_beta   90.00
_cell.angle_gamma   90.00
#
_symmetry.space_group_name_H-M   'P 1'
#
loop_
_entity.id
_entity.type
_entity.pdbx_description
1 polymer ?
#
loop_
_entity_poly.entity_id
_entity_poly.type
_entity_poly.pdbx_seq_one_letter_code
_entity_poly.pdbx_strand_id
1 'polypeptide(L)'
;SVPAAAKGEARNAVASFLEARTDALPQLWVRVNSGDMLADDVAAIASAAADGLSLPKVSSPDDLSRLDVLLGDAETGVIALIETAAGVLDAAAIARAPRVVRLAIGEADLSAELGIVSSEDARELAPMRAQVVLASAAARLDPPVGPVSTDFEDLDAFRRSTVALRRMGFGARAVIHPAQISIVNEAFMPSAGEVAEARKLVARFDAAGGGVGVDDEGRMVDEAVVRAARRTLHTAGE
;
A
#
# COMPACT_ATOMS: atom_id res chain seq x y z
N SER A 1 2.68 -17.95 6.74
CA SER A 1 3.32 -17.68 8.04
C SER A 1 4.20 -18.87 8.46
N VAL A 2 5.33 -18.57 9.09
CA VAL A 2 6.31 -19.58 9.53
C VAL A 2 5.93 -20.06 10.94
N PRO A 3 5.90 -21.37 11.22
CA PRO A 3 5.69 -21.89 12.57
C PRO A 3 6.74 -21.36 13.57
N ALA A 4 6.36 -21.20 14.83
CA ALA A 4 7.26 -20.63 15.85
C ALA A 4 8.61 -21.36 15.94
N ALA A 5 8.62 -22.69 15.89
CA ALA A 5 9.83 -23.51 15.94
C ALA A 5 10.80 -23.30 14.75
N ALA A 6 10.29 -22.86 13.60
CA ALA A 6 11.07 -22.65 12.39
C ALA A 6 11.49 -21.17 12.16
N LYS A 7 11.17 -20.28 13.09
CA LYS A 7 11.44 -18.84 12.91
C LYS A 7 12.94 -18.51 12.86
N GLY A 8 13.76 -19.18 13.65
CA GLY A 8 15.23 -19.00 13.60
C GLY A 8 15.82 -19.38 12.25
N GLU A 9 15.41 -20.52 11.69
CA GLU A 9 15.83 -20.94 10.35
C GLU A 9 15.34 -19.98 9.25
N ALA A 10 14.08 -19.50 9.37
CA ALA A 10 13.53 -18.54 8.43
C ALA A 10 14.28 -17.19 8.45
N ARG A 11 14.69 -16.69 9.62
CA ARG A 11 15.53 -15.49 9.75
C ARG A 11 16.84 -15.64 8.98
N ASN A 12 17.53 -16.76 9.19
CA ASN A 12 18.79 -17.06 8.49
C ASN A 12 18.59 -17.14 6.97
N ALA A 13 17.52 -17.79 6.52
CA ALA A 13 17.20 -17.90 5.10
C ALA A 13 16.90 -16.54 4.46
N VAL A 14 16.16 -15.67 5.14
CA VAL A 14 15.87 -14.30 4.67
C VAL A 14 17.15 -13.47 4.64
N ALA A 15 17.97 -13.49 5.69
CA ALA A 15 19.24 -12.76 5.72
C ALA A 15 20.15 -13.18 4.55
N SER A 16 20.35 -14.48 4.36
CA SER A 16 21.17 -15.01 3.25
C SER A 16 20.62 -14.66 1.86
N PHE A 17 19.28 -14.63 1.71
CA PHE A 17 18.67 -14.22 0.45
C PHE A 17 18.90 -12.74 0.16
N LEU A 18 18.80 -11.87 1.16
CA LEU A 18 19.06 -10.44 1.02
C LEU A 18 20.53 -10.15 0.73
N GLU A 19 21.47 -10.85 1.38
CA GLU A 19 22.92 -10.75 1.13
C GLU A 19 23.31 -11.18 -0.30
N ALA A 20 22.59 -12.16 -0.85
CA ALA A 20 22.79 -12.64 -2.23
C ALA A 20 22.08 -11.79 -3.29
N ARG A 21 21.41 -10.69 -2.88
CA ARG A 21 20.66 -9.82 -3.78
C ARG A 21 21.54 -9.22 -4.87
N THR A 22 20.96 -9.09 -6.07
CA THR A 22 21.53 -8.34 -7.20
C THR A 22 20.67 -7.13 -7.52
N ASP A 23 21.24 -6.09 -8.11
CA ASP A 23 20.52 -4.85 -8.48
C ASP A 23 19.39 -5.06 -9.52
N ALA A 24 19.35 -6.24 -10.15
CA ALA A 24 18.28 -6.60 -11.10
C ALA A 24 16.94 -6.99 -10.44
N LEU A 25 16.92 -7.16 -9.12
CA LEU A 25 15.70 -7.54 -8.41
C LEU A 25 14.83 -6.32 -8.10
N PRO A 26 13.49 -6.50 -8.03
CA PRO A 26 12.60 -5.47 -7.54
C PRO A 26 12.90 -5.16 -6.06
N GLN A 27 12.25 -4.11 -5.53
CA GLN A 27 12.35 -3.79 -4.11
C GLN A 27 11.93 -4.99 -3.24
N LEU A 28 12.76 -5.28 -2.25
CA LEU A 28 12.58 -6.38 -1.30
C LEU A 28 12.13 -5.83 0.05
N TRP A 29 10.89 -6.12 0.39
CA TRP A 29 10.27 -5.74 1.67
C TRP A 29 10.12 -6.98 2.54
N VAL A 30 10.63 -6.92 3.79
CA VAL A 30 10.56 -8.05 4.72
C VAL A 30 9.40 -7.84 5.68
N ARG A 31 8.46 -8.78 5.72
CA ARG A 31 7.43 -8.79 6.76
C ARG A 31 7.98 -9.42 8.03
N VAL A 32 8.18 -8.58 9.06
CA VAL A 32 8.63 -8.98 10.39
C VAL A 32 7.46 -9.45 11.26
N ASN A 33 7.75 -10.05 12.40
CA ASN A 33 6.73 -10.35 13.40
C ASN A 33 6.51 -9.13 14.31
N SER A 34 5.31 -8.99 14.87
CA SER A 34 5.02 -8.04 15.94
C SER A 34 5.33 -8.65 17.34
N GLY A 35 5.26 -7.84 18.39
CA GLY A 35 5.43 -8.29 19.76
C GLY A 35 6.87 -8.71 20.10
N ASP A 36 7.01 -9.80 20.85
CA ASP A 36 8.30 -10.22 21.42
C ASP A 36 9.32 -10.68 20.38
N MET A 37 8.85 -11.10 19.18
CA MET A 37 9.74 -11.58 18.12
C MET A 37 10.30 -10.45 17.25
N LEU A 38 9.80 -9.22 17.40
CA LEU A 38 10.19 -8.08 16.56
C LEU A 38 11.69 -7.80 16.65
N ALA A 39 12.23 -7.75 17.85
CA ALA A 39 13.65 -7.44 18.07
C ALA A 39 14.58 -8.44 17.38
N ASP A 40 14.25 -9.74 17.52
CA ASP A 40 15.04 -10.79 16.88
C ASP A 40 14.97 -10.73 15.34
N ASP A 41 13.78 -10.42 14.79
CA ASP A 41 13.61 -10.31 13.35
C ASP A 41 14.39 -9.10 12.80
N VAL A 42 14.32 -7.95 13.47
CA VAL A 42 15.07 -6.75 13.08
C VAL A 42 16.58 -7.01 13.17
N ALA A 43 17.06 -7.61 14.25
CA ALA A 43 18.48 -7.94 14.42
C ALA A 43 19.00 -8.87 13.30
N ALA A 44 18.21 -9.85 12.88
CA ALA A 44 18.60 -10.81 11.84
C ALA A 44 18.74 -10.17 10.44
N ILE A 45 18.06 -9.06 10.18
CA ILE A 45 18.08 -8.36 8.87
C ILE A 45 18.81 -7.02 8.92
N ALA A 46 19.32 -6.60 10.08
CA ALA A 46 19.98 -5.30 10.27
C ALA A 46 21.23 -5.11 9.39
N SER A 47 21.93 -6.19 9.06
CA SER A 47 23.09 -6.18 8.14
C SER A 47 22.71 -6.43 6.69
N ALA A 48 21.46 -6.77 6.41
CA ALA A 48 21.01 -7.17 5.09
C ALA A 48 20.26 -6.01 4.41
N ALA A 49 20.53 -5.79 3.12
CA ALA A 49 19.99 -4.67 2.35
C ALA A 49 18.51 -4.88 1.94
N ALA A 50 17.59 -4.94 2.89
CA ALA A 50 16.17 -4.83 2.61
C ALA A 50 15.81 -3.38 2.27
N ASP A 51 14.96 -3.16 1.27
CA ASP A 51 14.47 -1.82 0.92
C ASP A 51 13.47 -1.28 1.93
N GLY A 52 12.87 -2.13 2.73
CA GLY A 52 11.97 -1.74 3.79
C GLY A 52 11.37 -2.92 4.56
N LEU A 53 10.58 -2.59 5.56
CA LEU A 53 9.90 -3.55 6.41
C LEU A 53 8.38 -3.42 6.29
N SER A 54 7.68 -4.54 6.45
CA SER A 54 6.24 -4.55 6.66
C SER A 54 5.97 -5.02 8.09
N LEU A 55 5.36 -4.14 8.90
CA LEU A 55 4.99 -4.44 10.28
C LEU A 55 3.51 -4.84 10.34
N PRO A 56 3.19 -6.10 10.69
CA PRO A 56 1.80 -6.54 10.83
C PRO A 56 1.19 -6.08 12.15
N LYS A 57 -0.15 -6.07 12.21
CA LYS A 57 -0.95 -5.84 13.42
C LYS A 57 -0.63 -4.52 14.12
N VAL A 58 -0.31 -3.49 13.35
CA VAL A 58 -0.09 -2.16 13.90
C VAL A 58 -1.42 -1.64 14.45
N SER A 59 -1.44 -1.37 15.75
CA SER A 59 -2.63 -0.95 16.48
C SER A 59 -2.51 0.47 17.03
N SER A 60 -1.29 0.98 17.14
CA SER A 60 -1.00 2.33 17.63
C SER A 60 0.33 2.88 17.07
N PRO A 61 0.60 4.19 17.17
CA PRO A 61 1.91 4.76 16.86
C PRO A 61 3.06 4.19 17.70
N ASP A 62 2.78 3.67 18.90
CA ASP A 62 3.81 3.12 19.80
C ASP A 62 4.46 1.86 19.22
N ASP A 63 3.70 1.06 18.45
CA ASP A 63 4.24 -0.11 17.74
C ASP A 63 5.37 0.30 16.78
N LEU A 64 5.20 1.43 16.10
CA LEU A 64 6.17 2.00 15.16
C LEU A 64 7.32 2.69 15.86
N SER A 65 7.06 3.38 16.97
CA SER A 65 8.11 3.98 17.81
C SER A 65 9.04 2.91 18.38
N ARG A 66 8.49 1.75 18.77
CA ARG A 66 9.29 0.60 19.21
C ARG A 66 10.17 0.07 18.07
N LEU A 67 9.64 -0.05 16.85
CA LEU A 67 10.41 -0.48 15.68
C LEU A 67 11.50 0.54 15.32
N ASP A 68 11.20 1.85 15.41
CA ASP A 68 12.15 2.93 15.15
C ASP A 68 13.37 2.86 16.07
N VAL A 69 13.14 2.62 17.36
CA VAL A 69 14.24 2.41 18.35
C VAL A 69 15.10 1.20 17.98
N LEU A 70 14.50 0.10 17.52
CA LEU A 70 15.23 -1.11 17.13
C LEU A 70 16.04 -0.91 15.84
N LEU A 71 15.57 -0.08 14.91
CA LEU A 71 16.24 0.24 13.65
C LEU A 71 17.38 1.25 13.82
N GLY A 72 17.36 2.07 14.88
CA GLY A 72 18.40 3.08 15.17
C GLY A 72 18.59 4.05 13.98
N ASP A 73 19.81 4.22 13.52
CA ASP A 73 20.16 5.16 12.44
C ASP A 73 19.90 4.63 11.01
N ALA A 74 19.40 3.41 10.86
CA ALA A 74 19.11 2.85 9.54
C ALA A 74 17.96 3.61 8.86
N GLU A 75 18.11 4.00 7.58
CA GLU A 75 17.07 4.68 6.78
C GLU A 75 16.08 3.69 6.16
N THR A 76 15.46 2.84 6.98
CA THR A 76 14.55 1.79 6.54
C THR A 76 13.11 2.26 6.61
N GLY A 77 12.41 2.31 5.48
CA GLY A 77 10.98 2.63 5.41
C GLY A 77 10.10 1.49 5.93
N VAL A 78 8.92 1.84 6.43
CA VAL A 78 7.95 0.88 7.00
C VAL A 78 6.61 0.95 6.29
N ILE A 79 6.11 -0.21 5.85
CA ILE A 79 4.70 -0.39 5.49
C ILE A 79 3.97 -0.85 6.76
N ALA A 80 3.08 -0.01 7.29
CA ALA A 80 2.26 -0.36 8.44
C ALA A 80 1.00 -1.11 7.99
N LEU A 81 0.84 -2.38 8.41
CA LEU A 81 -0.32 -3.20 8.05
C LEU A 81 -1.42 -3.01 9.10
N ILE A 82 -2.50 -2.37 8.66
CA ILE A 82 -3.71 -2.10 9.45
C ILE A 82 -4.65 -3.29 9.30
N GLU A 83 -4.74 -4.11 10.33
CA GLU A 83 -5.51 -5.36 10.31
C GLU A 83 -6.18 -5.65 11.66
N THR A 84 -6.31 -4.60 12.51
CA THR A 84 -7.02 -4.62 13.79
C THR A 84 -8.00 -3.46 13.88
N ALA A 85 -9.04 -3.59 14.68
CA ALA A 85 -10.01 -2.52 14.91
C ALA A 85 -9.35 -1.28 15.51
N ALA A 86 -8.43 -1.44 16.47
CA ALA A 86 -7.66 -0.34 17.05
C ALA A 86 -6.81 0.36 15.97
N GLY A 87 -6.11 -0.41 15.12
CA GLY A 87 -5.31 0.15 14.02
C GLY A 87 -6.14 0.95 13.01
N VAL A 88 -7.37 0.51 12.70
CA VAL A 88 -8.29 1.29 11.86
C VAL A 88 -8.67 2.60 12.53
N LEU A 89 -9.01 2.59 13.82
CA LEU A 89 -9.37 3.81 14.56
C LEU A 89 -8.20 4.79 14.66
N ASP A 90 -6.97 4.30 14.84
CA ASP A 90 -5.75 5.10 14.98
C ASP A 90 -4.99 5.31 13.66
N ALA A 91 -5.55 4.89 12.51
CA ALA A 91 -4.87 4.93 11.22
C ALA A 91 -4.24 6.29 10.88
N ALA A 92 -4.89 7.40 11.24
CA ALA A 92 -4.38 8.75 10.99
C ALA A 92 -3.16 9.11 11.86
N ALA A 93 -3.05 8.58 13.08
CA ALA A 93 -1.90 8.76 13.95
C ALA A 93 -0.76 7.82 13.51
N ILE A 94 -1.08 6.56 13.19
CA ILE A 94 -0.16 5.56 12.64
C ILE A 94 0.50 6.07 11.35
N ALA A 95 -0.28 6.68 10.44
CA ALA A 95 0.23 7.20 9.18
C ALA A 95 1.28 8.31 9.35
N ARG A 96 1.31 8.99 10.49
CA ARG A 96 2.29 10.05 10.83
C ARG A 96 3.44 9.57 11.71
N ALA A 97 3.43 8.30 12.08
CA ALA A 97 4.48 7.73 12.92
C ALA A 97 5.83 7.65 12.17
N PRO A 98 6.96 7.57 12.89
CA PRO A 98 8.28 7.50 12.28
C PRO A 98 8.38 6.38 11.23
N ARG A 99 9.12 6.64 10.16
CA ARG A 99 9.45 5.69 9.09
C ARG A 99 8.28 5.14 8.27
N VAL A 100 7.03 5.49 8.59
CA VAL A 100 5.90 5.03 7.80
C VAL A 100 5.93 5.69 6.43
N VAL A 101 6.10 4.90 5.39
CA VAL A 101 6.08 5.36 3.99
C VAL A 101 4.77 5.00 3.31
N ARG A 102 4.08 3.97 3.83
CA ARG A 102 2.83 3.48 3.25
C ARG A 102 1.99 2.73 4.27
N LEU A 103 0.67 2.81 4.15
CA LEU A 103 -0.24 1.91 4.86
C LEU A 103 -0.62 0.72 3.97
N ALA A 104 -0.95 -0.39 4.59
CA ALA A 104 -1.61 -1.53 3.95
C ALA A 104 -2.82 -1.96 4.79
N ILE A 105 -3.82 -2.59 4.19
CA ILE A 105 -4.97 -3.14 4.93
C ILE A 105 -4.98 -4.66 4.87
N GLY A 106 -5.19 -5.31 6.02
CA GLY A 106 -5.31 -6.76 6.17
C GLY A 106 -6.73 -7.17 6.53
N GLU A 107 -7.55 -7.41 5.52
CA GLU A 107 -9.00 -7.62 5.71
C GLU A 107 -9.36 -8.96 6.34
N ALA A 108 -8.53 -9.98 6.21
CA ALA A 108 -8.80 -11.30 6.78
C ALA A 108 -8.79 -11.26 8.32
N ASP A 109 -7.72 -10.71 8.92
CA ASP A 109 -7.61 -10.55 10.38
C ASP A 109 -8.66 -9.57 10.90
N LEU A 110 -8.87 -8.44 10.19
CA LEU A 110 -9.85 -7.42 10.57
C LEU A 110 -11.28 -7.98 10.54
N SER A 111 -11.66 -8.74 9.50
CA SER A 111 -12.98 -9.37 9.43
C SER A 111 -13.19 -10.39 10.55
N ALA A 112 -12.15 -11.17 10.87
CA ALA A 112 -12.21 -12.14 11.95
C ALA A 112 -12.40 -11.45 13.32
N GLU A 113 -11.68 -10.36 13.57
CA GLU A 113 -11.80 -9.59 14.83
C GLU A 113 -13.19 -8.95 14.97
N LEU A 114 -13.72 -8.39 13.88
CA LEU A 114 -15.00 -7.68 13.88
C LEU A 114 -16.23 -8.60 13.68
N GLY A 115 -16.02 -9.88 13.41
CA GLY A 115 -17.11 -10.81 13.10
C GLY A 115 -17.81 -10.51 11.77
N ILE A 116 -17.09 -9.89 10.82
CA ILE A 116 -17.66 -9.55 9.50
C ILE A 116 -17.70 -10.80 8.62
N VAL A 117 -18.87 -11.05 8.04
CA VAL A 117 -19.06 -12.00 6.95
C VAL A 117 -19.21 -11.19 5.67
N SER A 118 -18.17 -11.19 4.85
CA SER A 118 -18.14 -10.38 3.63
C SER A 118 -19.06 -10.91 2.55
N SER A 119 -19.80 -10.01 1.91
CA SER A 119 -20.49 -10.28 0.63
C SER A 119 -19.45 -10.39 -0.51
N GLU A 120 -19.89 -10.80 -1.71
CA GLU A 120 -19.01 -10.98 -2.88
C GLU A 120 -18.22 -9.71 -3.21
N ASP A 121 -18.81 -8.52 -3.07
CA ASP A 121 -18.16 -7.23 -3.31
C ASP A 121 -17.48 -6.65 -2.05
N ALA A 122 -17.54 -7.35 -0.93
CA ALA A 122 -16.95 -6.96 0.35
C ALA A 122 -17.28 -5.51 0.76
N ARG A 123 -18.54 -5.07 0.52
CA ARG A 123 -19.01 -3.71 0.81
C ARG A 123 -18.99 -3.39 2.30
N GLU A 124 -19.07 -4.41 3.15
CA GLU A 124 -19.01 -4.30 4.61
C GLU A 124 -17.67 -3.70 5.07
N LEU A 125 -16.60 -3.90 4.28
CA LEU A 125 -15.26 -3.38 4.56
C LEU A 125 -15.00 -1.99 3.97
N ALA A 126 -15.93 -1.44 3.21
CA ALA A 126 -15.75 -0.13 2.56
C ALA A 126 -15.46 1.02 3.55
N PRO A 127 -16.08 1.11 4.75
CA PRO A 127 -15.75 2.15 5.72
C PRO A 127 -14.28 2.10 6.19
N MET A 128 -13.74 0.90 6.47
CA MET A 128 -12.37 0.71 6.92
C MET A 128 -11.38 1.01 5.79
N ARG A 129 -11.68 0.58 4.56
CA ARG A 129 -10.91 0.94 3.36
C ARG A 129 -10.82 2.45 3.18
N ALA A 130 -11.94 3.14 3.28
CA ALA A 130 -12.00 4.60 3.16
C ALA A 130 -11.17 5.28 4.25
N GLN A 131 -11.20 4.80 5.49
CA GLN A 131 -10.43 5.36 6.60
C GLN A 131 -8.92 5.23 6.36
N VAL A 132 -8.43 4.08 5.88
CA VAL A 132 -7.01 3.88 5.55
C VAL A 132 -6.57 4.79 4.40
N VAL A 133 -7.39 4.96 3.36
CA VAL A 133 -7.12 5.89 2.24
C VAL A 133 -7.06 7.34 2.74
N LEU A 134 -8.01 7.76 3.56
CA LEU A 134 -8.04 9.11 4.14
C LEU A 134 -6.81 9.37 5.03
N ALA A 135 -6.42 8.40 5.86
CA ALA A 135 -5.23 8.48 6.72
C ALA A 135 -3.95 8.64 5.91
N SER A 136 -3.76 7.82 4.86
CA SER A 136 -2.62 7.93 3.95
C SER A 136 -2.55 9.30 3.28
N ALA A 137 -3.67 9.77 2.73
CA ALA A 137 -3.73 11.07 2.05
C ALA A 137 -3.46 12.24 3.01
N ALA A 138 -4.03 12.21 4.23
CA ALA A 138 -3.83 13.24 5.25
C ALA A 138 -2.38 13.31 5.76
N ALA A 139 -1.65 12.20 5.75
CA ALA A 139 -0.24 12.12 6.10
C ALA A 139 0.69 12.36 4.90
N ARG A 140 0.15 12.52 3.68
CA ARG A 140 0.89 12.66 2.42
C ARG A 140 1.78 11.45 2.10
N LEU A 141 1.35 10.28 2.53
CA LEU A 141 1.98 9.01 2.16
C LEU A 141 1.59 8.62 0.74
N ASP A 142 2.33 7.66 0.20
CA ASP A 142 1.89 6.95 -1.00
C ASP A 142 0.50 6.32 -0.79
N PRO A 143 -0.33 6.22 -1.83
CA PRO A 143 -1.62 5.55 -1.73
C PRO A 143 -1.48 4.14 -1.17
N PRO A 144 -2.39 3.69 -0.28
CA PRO A 144 -2.22 2.46 0.47
C PRO A 144 -2.24 1.21 -0.41
N VAL A 145 -1.71 0.10 0.15
CA VAL A 145 -1.76 -1.23 -0.45
C VAL A 145 -3.08 -1.90 -0.08
N GLY A 146 -3.84 -2.31 -1.09
CA GLY A 146 -5.08 -3.06 -0.92
C GLY A 146 -4.86 -4.50 -0.46
N PRO A 147 -5.92 -5.18 0.02
CA PRO A 147 -5.85 -6.49 0.63
C PRO A 147 -5.55 -7.60 -0.39
N VAL A 148 -5.02 -8.72 0.09
CA VAL A 148 -4.92 -9.96 -0.69
C VAL A 148 -6.31 -10.49 -1.04
N SER A 149 -6.39 -11.29 -2.12
CA SER A 149 -7.48 -12.23 -2.34
C SER A 149 -6.98 -13.64 -2.11
N THR A 150 -7.68 -14.39 -1.27
CA THR A 150 -7.36 -15.80 -1.02
C THR A 150 -7.89 -16.71 -2.13
N ASP A 151 -8.87 -16.24 -2.91
CA ASP A 151 -9.26 -16.87 -4.16
C ASP A 151 -8.31 -16.44 -5.28
N PHE A 152 -7.55 -17.38 -5.80
CA PHE A 152 -6.60 -17.18 -6.90
C PHE A 152 -7.05 -17.92 -8.18
N GLU A 153 -8.22 -18.56 -8.16
CA GLU A 153 -8.81 -19.26 -9.30
C GLU A 153 -9.74 -18.32 -10.11
N ASP A 154 -10.62 -17.55 -9.45
CA ASP A 154 -11.48 -16.58 -10.12
C ASP A 154 -10.74 -15.26 -10.39
N LEU A 155 -9.96 -15.25 -11.48
CA LEU A 155 -9.19 -14.08 -11.91
C LEU A 155 -10.08 -12.92 -12.39
N ASP A 156 -11.30 -13.17 -12.83
CA ASP A 156 -12.23 -12.12 -13.26
C ASP A 156 -12.82 -11.39 -12.05
N ALA A 157 -13.23 -12.10 -11.00
CA ALA A 157 -13.62 -11.47 -9.74
C ALA A 157 -12.45 -10.71 -9.12
N PHE A 158 -11.23 -11.28 -9.18
CA PHE A 158 -10.02 -10.59 -8.73
C PHE A 158 -9.78 -9.28 -9.49
N ARG A 159 -9.93 -9.27 -10.82
CA ARG A 159 -9.83 -8.07 -11.66
C ARG A 159 -10.88 -7.03 -11.27
N ARG A 160 -12.15 -7.42 -11.16
CA ARG A 160 -13.24 -6.51 -10.76
C ARG A 160 -12.97 -5.86 -9.42
N SER A 161 -12.62 -6.64 -8.41
CA SER A 161 -12.30 -6.13 -7.06
C SER A 161 -11.04 -5.25 -7.04
N THR A 162 -10.03 -5.54 -7.86
CA THR A 162 -8.81 -4.72 -7.99
C THR A 162 -9.13 -3.34 -8.58
N VAL A 163 -9.96 -3.28 -9.64
CA VAL A 163 -10.42 -2.02 -10.21
C VAL A 163 -11.25 -1.22 -9.20
N ALA A 164 -12.08 -1.89 -8.39
CA ALA A 164 -12.84 -1.23 -7.33
C ALA A 164 -11.92 -0.59 -6.28
N LEU A 165 -10.84 -1.27 -5.85
CA LEU A 165 -9.84 -0.73 -4.93
C LEU A 165 -9.13 0.49 -5.52
N ARG A 166 -8.69 0.46 -6.80
CA ARG A 166 -8.13 1.63 -7.48
C ARG A 166 -9.09 2.83 -7.43
N ARG A 167 -10.39 2.60 -7.71
CA ARG A 167 -11.42 3.67 -7.66
C ARG A 167 -11.62 4.23 -6.26
N MET A 168 -11.34 3.46 -5.21
CA MET A 168 -11.39 3.92 -3.83
C MET A 168 -10.15 4.72 -3.41
N GLY A 169 -9.09 4.78 -4.23
CA GLY A 169 -7.86 5.52 -3.93
C GLY A 169 -6.69 4.68 -3.43
N PHE A 170 -6.76 3.35 -3.53
CA PHE A 170 -5.58 2.51 -3.34
C PHE A 170 -4.60 2.68 -4.51
N GLY A 171 -3.30 2.52 -4.24
CA GLY A 171 -2.24 2.65 -5.25
C GLY A 171 -1.59 1.33 -5.65
N ALA A 172 -1.89 0.27 -4.91
CA ALA A 172 -1.38 -1.08 -5.14
C ALA A 172 -2.32 -2.12 -4.53
N ARG A 173 -2.08 -3.39 -4.79
CA ARG A 173 -2.76 -4.51 -4.14
C ARG A 173 -1.76 -5.61 -3.83
N ALA A 174 -1.81 -6.16 -2.62
CA ALA A 174 -1.04 -7.33 -2.27
C ALA A 174 -1.57 -8.57 -3.00
N VAL A 175 -0.67 -9.42 -3.46
CA VAL A 175 -0.99 -10.67 -4.17
C VAL A 175 -0.26 -11.84 -3.51
N ILE A 176 -0.84 -13.04 -3.59
CA ILE A 176 -0.29 -14.27 -3.04
C ILE A 176 -0.04 -15.34 -4.10
N HIS A 177 -0.39 -15.05 -5.38
CA HIS A 177 -0.21 -15.97 -6.48
C HIS A 177 0.33 -15.23 -7.73
N PRO A 178 1.29 -15.80 -8.48
CA PRO A 178 1.86 -15.14 -9.67
C PRO A 178 0.84 -14.76 -10.74
N ALA A 179 -0.23 -15.53 -10.94
CA ALA A 179 -1.29 -15.21 -11.91
C ALA A 179 -2.03 -13.90 -11.63
N GLN A 180 -1.95 -13.38 -10.39
CA GLN A 180 -2.57 -12.12 -10.00
C GLN A 180 -1.72 -10.89 -10.38
N ILE A 181 -0.42 -11.05 -10.65
CA ILE A 181 0.52 -9.93 -10.82
C ILE A 181 0.17 -9.07 -12.04
N SER A 182 -0.04 -9.69 -13.20
CA SER A 182 -0.38 -8.96 -14.43
C SER A 182 -1.67 -8.16 -14.28
N ILE A 183 -2.68 -8.75 -13.62
CA ILE A 183 -3.97 -8.09 -13.37
C ILE A 183 -3.80 -6.84 -12.50
N VAL A 184 -2.99 -6.93 -11.44
CA VAL A 184 -2.72 -5.78 -10.56
C VAL A 184 -1.98 -4.70 -11.33
N ASN A 185 -0.91 -5.05 -12.05
CA ASN A 185 -0.14 -4.09 -12.83
C ASN A 185 -1.02 -3.38 -13.86
N GLU A 186 -1.82 -4.11 -14.64
CA GLU A 186 -2.76 -3.53 -15.60
C GLU A 186 -3.80 -2.61 -14.91
N ALA A 187 -4.38 -3.06 -13.79
CA ALA A 187 -5.44 -2.31 -13.12
C ALA A 187 -4.96 -0.99 -12.50
N PHE A 188 -3.72 -0.92 -12.02
CA PHE A 188 -3.18 0.30 -11.40
C PHE A 188 -2.42 1.21 -12.38
N MET A 189 -2.02 0.71 -13.54
CA MET A 189 -1.47 1.56 -14.59
C MET A 189 -2.55 2.37 -15.30
N PRO A 190 -2.34 3.66 -15.57
CA PRO A 190 -3.24 4.45 -16.40
C PRO A 190 -3.28 3.90 -17.83
N SER A 191 -4.46 3.85 -18.41
CA SER A 191 -4.61 3.53 -19.83
C SER A 191 -4.04 4.63 -20.72
N ALA A 192 -3.70 4.29 -21.95
CA ALA A 192 -3.26 5.29 -22.94
C ALA A 192 -4.27 6.43 -23.15
N GLY A 193 -5.58 6.13 -23.03
CA GLY A 193 -6.65 7.12 -23.09
C GLY A 193 -6.63 8.07 -21.89
N GLU A 194 -6.49 7.55 -20.66
CA GLU A 194 -6.37 8.36 -19.44
C GLU A 194 -5.14 9.27 -19.50
N VAL A 195 -4.01 8.76 -19.99
CA VAL A 195 -2.77 9.54 -20.16
C VAL A 195 -2.96 10.65 -21.20
N ALA A 196 -3.53 10.34 -22.36
CA ALA A 196 -3.78 11.34 -23.41
C ALA A 196 -4.72 12.47 -22.95
N GLU A 197 -5.77 12.11 -22.20
CA GLU A 197 -6.70 13.08 -21.64
C GLU A 197 -6.03 13.93 -20.55
N ALA A 198 -5.25 13.32 -19.66
CA ALA A 198 -4.49 14.03 -18.63
C ALA A 198 -3.52 15.05 -19.23
N ARG A 199 -2.80 14.68 -20.32
CA ARG A 199 -1.90 15.62 -21.03
C ARG A 199 -2.66 16.82 -21.59
N LYS A 200 -3.79 16.59 -22.28
CA LYS A 200 -4.61 17.68 -22.82
C LYS A 200 -5.06 18.64 -21.73
N LEU A 201 -5.52 18.08 -20.61
CA LEU A 201 -6.06 18.83 -19.49
C LEU A 201 -4.98 19.71 -18.85
N VAL A 202 -3.80 19.17 -18.58
CA VAL A 202 -2.66 19.91 -18.04
C VAL A 202 -2.20 20.99 -19.02
N ALA A 203 -2.00 20.66 -20.30
CA ALA A 203 -1.54 21.62 -21.32
C ALA A 203 -2.52 22.81 -21.48
N ARG A 204 -3.82 22.53 -21.45
CA ARG A 204 -4.86 23.58 -21.54
C ARG A 204 -4.87 24.49 -20.33
N PHE A 205 -4.77 23.92 -19.13
CA PHE A 205 -4.73 24.69 -17.89
C PHE A 205 -3.49 25.60 -17.82
N ASP A 206 -2.32 25.08 -18.20
CA ASP A 206 -1.07 25.83 -18.22
C ASP A 206 -1.11 26.96 -19.29
N ALA A 207 -1.67 26.70 -20.47
CA ALA A 207 -1.86 27.72 -21.53
C ALA A 207 -2.83 28.83 -21.12
N ALA A 208 -3.81 28.54 -20.27
CA ALA A 208 -4.74 29.53 -19.72
C ALA A 208 -4.14 30.37 -18.57
N GLY A 209 -2.88 30.14 -18.19
CA GLY A 209 -2.22 30.83 -17.07
C GLY A 209 -2.77 30.42 -15.70
N GLY A 210 -3.41 29.28 -15.61
CA GLY A 210 -4.08 28.79 -14.41
C GLY A 210 -5.50 29.35 -14.25
N GLY A 211 -6.19 28.88 -13.22
CA GLY A 211 -7.55 29.35 -12.90
C GLY A 211 -8.63 28.32 -13.25
N VAL A 212 -9.89 28.76 -13.18
CA VAL A 212 -11.05 27.91 -13.51
C VAL A 212 -11.36 28.00 -14.99
N GLY A 213 -11.47 26.87 -15.66
CA GLY A 213 -11.87 26.77 -17.08
C GLY A 213 -12.90 25.67 -17.30
N VAL A 214 -13.13 25.30 -18.55
CA VAL A 214 -13.97 24.17 -18.94
C VAL A 214 -13.22 23.26 -19.93
N ASP A 215 -13.47 21.95 -19.84
CA ASP A 215 -12.95 20.98 -20.81
C ASP A 215 -13.77 20.97 -22.12
N ASP A 216 -13.43 20.06 -23.04
CA ASP A 216 -14.13 19.91 -24.31
C ASP A 216 -15.59 19.47 -24.16
N GLU A 217 -15.96 18.92 -23.04
CA GLU A 217 -17.31 18.44 -22.69
C GLU A 217 -18.08 19.45 -21.82
N GLY A 218 -17.51 20.66 -21.61
CA GLY A 218 -18.13 21.73 -20.83
C GLY A 218 -18.07 21.50 -19.31
N ARG A 219 -17.24 20.57 -18.81
CA ARG A 219 -17.06 20.31 -17.37
C ARG A 219 -16.04 21.28 -16.78
N MET A 220 -16.26 21.69 -15.55
CA MET A 220 -15.36 22.60 -14.85
C MET A 220 -13.97 21.95 -14.65
N VAL A 221 -12.93 22.68 -14.99
CA VAL A 221 -11.53 22.34 -14.77
C VAL A 221 -10.93 23.36 -13.83
N ASP A 222 -10.53 22.90 -12.66
CA ASP A 222 -9.85 23.69 -11.62
C ASP A 222 -8.52 23.02 -11.23
N GLU A 223 -7.83 23.63 -10.29
CA GLU A 223 -6.58 23.13 -9.73
C GLU A 223 -6.68 21.66 -9.20
N ALA A 224 -7.83 21.26 -8.66
CA ALA A 224 -8.01 19.90 -8.14
C ALA A 224 -8.06 18.87 -9.27
N VAL A 225 -8.74 19.21 -10.37
CA VAL A 225 -8.83 18.36 -11.58
C VAL A 225 -7.45 18.21 -12.21
N VAL A 226 -6.72 19.32 -12.35
CA VAL A 226 -5.36 19.32 -12.93
C VAL A 226 -4.37 18.55 -12.06
N ARG A 227 -4.47 18.62 -10.74
CA ARG A 227 -3.66 17.83 -9.82
C ARG A 227 -3.91 16.33 -9.98
N ALA A 228 -5.16 15.92 -10.21
CA ALA A 228 -5.48 14.53 -10.52
C ALA A 228 -4.86 14.11 -11.87
N ALA A 229 -4.93 14.96 -12.90
CA ALA A 229 -4.31 14.70 -14.20
C ALA A 229 -2.78 14.56 -14.08
N ARG A 230 -2.11 15.45 -13.35
CA ARG A 230 -0.66 15.36 -13.08
C ARG A 230 -0.27 14.07 -12.37
N ARG A 231 -1.08 13.59 -11.40
CA ARG A 231 -0.86 12.28 -10.79
C ARG A 231 -0.97 11.13 -11.78
N THR A 232 -1.93 11.18 -12.69
CA THR A 232 -2.07 10.19 -13.77
C THR A 232 -0.82 10.14 -14.64
N LEU A 233 -0.27 11.29 -15.05
CA LEU A 233 0.95 11.37 -15.84
C LEU A 233 2.16 10.83 -15.04
N HIS A 234 2.32 11.25 -13.81
CA HIS A 234 3.40 10.74 -12.94
C HIS A 234 3.34 9.21 -12.80
N THR A 235 2.15 8.63 -12.59
CA THR A 235 1.98 7.17 -12.51
C THR A 235 2.32 6.48 -13.83
N ALA A 236 2.15 7.14 -14.96
CA ALA A 236 2.53 6.65 -16.28
C ALA A 236 4.03 6.80 -16.60
N GLY A 237 4.81 7.44 -15.72
CA GLY A 237 6.25 7.68 -15.91
C GLY A 237 6.57 8.96 -16.67
N GLU A 238 5.70 9.96 -16.64
CA GLU A 238 5.83 11.26 -17.32
C GLU A 238 5.93 12.44 -16.36
#